data_b04e0e82fc4abd7cddcf716103a2bec7
#
_entry.id   b04e0e82fc4abd7cddcf716103a2bec7
#
_cell.length_a   1.000
_cell.length_b   1.000
_cell.length_c   1.000
_cell.angle_alpha   90.00
_cell.angle_beta   90.00
_cell.angle_gamma   90.00
#
_symmetry.space_group_name_H-M   'P 1'
#
loop_
_entity.id
_entity.type
_entity.pdbx_description
1 polymer ?
#
loop_
_entity_poly.entity_id
_entity_poly.type
_entity_poly.pdbx_seq_one_letter_code
_entity_poly.pdbx_strand_id
1 'polypeptide(L)'
;MTSHDDQIRALLATYERSLNTSDPTLAASCYTPDGIFMPTTLPTAQGADLEGAYRQIFGAIRLAVSFTIDELEVTGDKDAYALTRSNGTQTLNASGDTTAESNREIFLLRRLDTGWKIARYMFNKPA
;
A
#
# COMPACT_ATOMS: atom_id res chain seq x y z
N MET A 1 18.49 14.61 11.30
CA MET A 1 18.18 14.37 9.88
C MET A 1 17.65 12.97 9.70
N THR A 2 16.50 12.81 9.05
CA THR A 2 15.85 11.51 8.86
C THR A 2 16.48 10.77 7.68
N SER A 3 16.84 9.50 7.86
CA SER A 3 17.42 8.69 6.79
C SER A 3 16.37 8.33 5.74
N HIS A 4 16.82 7.88 4.56
CA HIS A 4 15.91 7.34 3.54
C HIS A 4 15.13 6.15 4.08
N ASP A 5 15.80 5.26 4.81
CA ASP A 5 15.17 4.09 5.43
C ASP A 5 14.01 4.52 6.35
N ASP A 6 14.26 5.47 7.25
CA ASP A 6 13.25 5.97 8.18
C ASP A 6 12.08 6.63 7.44
N GLN A 7 12.37 7.40 6.38
CA GLN A 7 11.33 8.07 5.59
C GLN A 7 10.45 7.04 4.86
N ILE A 8 11.04 5.99 4.33
CA ILE A 8 10.30 4.93 3.65
C ILE A 8 9.43 4.16 4.65
N ARG A 9 9.97 3.86 5.83
CA ARG A 9 9.18 3.20 6.88
C ARG A 9 8.00 4.06 7.30
N ALA A 10 8.18 5.37 7.38
CA ALA A 10 7.10 6.31 7.68
C ALA A 10 6.05 6.35 6.56
N LEU A 11 6.48 6.29 5.29
CA LEU A 11 5.58 6.20 4.15
C LEU A 11 4.71 4.94 4.23
N LEU A 12 5.32 3.78 4.48
CA LEU A 12 4.60 2.52 4.56
C LEU A 12 3.66 2.48 5.77
N ALA A 13 4.04 3.11 6.89
CA ALA A 13 3.16 3.25 8.05
C ALA A 13 1.94 4.13 7.72
N THR A 14 2.13 5.20 6.95
CA THR A 14 1.02 6.05 6.47
C THR A 14 0.09 5.26 5.56
N TYR A 15 0.66 4.47 4.65
CA TYR A 15 -0.12 3.62 3.76
C TYR A 15 -0.94 2.60 4.56
N GLU A 16 -0.33 1.94 5.55
CA GLU A 16 -1.03 1.01 6.45
C GLU A 16 -2.20 1.71 7.15
N ARG A 17 -1.99 2.92 7.64
CA ARG A 17 -3.06 3.69 8.29
C ARG A 17 -4.20 3.97 7.32
N SER A 18 -3.90 4.26 6.05
CA SER A 18 -4.93 4.50 5.05
C SER A 18 -5.83 3.28 4.85
N LEU A 19 -5.26 2.08 4.87
CA LEU A 19 -6.01 0.84 4.75
C LEU A 19 -6.89 0.61 5.98
N ASN A 20 -6.33 0.81 7.16
CA ASN A 20 -7.02 0.52 8.42
C ASN A 20 -8.08 1.56 8.79
N THR A 21 -8.06 2.74 8.17
CA THR A 21 -9.05 3.79 8.38
C THR A 21 -9.97 3.98 7.18
N SER A 22 -9.82 3.14 6.14
CA SER A 22 -10.61 3.21 4.92
C SER A 22 -10.57 4.61 4.29
N ASP A 23 -9.37 5.15 4.13
CA ASP A 23 -9.15 6.52 3.65
C ASP A 23 -8.54 6.49 2.23
N PRO A 24 -9.38 6.58 1.18
CA PRO A 24 -8.89 6.48 -0.20
C PRO A 24 -8.01 7.67 -0.62
N THR A 25 -8.27 8.85 -0.10
CA THR A 25 -7.47 10.04 -0.40
C THR A 25 -6.06 9.87 0.16
N LEU A 26 -5.95 9.39 1.42
CA LEU A 26 -4.67 9.15 2.05
C LEU A 26 -3.90 8.04 1.31
N ALA A 27 -4.59 6.95 0.95
CA ALA A 27 -3.96 5.85 0.21
C ALA A 27 -3.37 6.36 -1.11
N ALA A 28 -4.14 7.09 -1.90
CA ALA A 28 -3.67 7.64 -3.18
C ALA A 28 -2.51 8.63 -2.99
N SER A 29 -2.51 9.39 -1.89
CA SER A 29 -1.45 10.36 -1.60
C SER A 29 -0.09 9.72 -1.36
N CYS A 30 -0.06 8.43 -1.08
CA CYS A 30 1.19 7.68 -0.89
C CYS A 30 1.90 7.35 -2.20
N TYR A 31 1.25 7.55 -3.34
CA TYR A 31 1.77 7.18 -4.66
C TYR A 31 2.38 8.38 -5.38
N THR A 32 3.28 8.06 -6.34
CA THR A 32 3.71 9.05 -7.34
C THR A 32 2.52 9.40 -8.24
N PRO A 33 2.58 10.56 -8.96
CA PRO A 33 1.49 10.93 -9.88
C PRO A 33 1.20 9.88 -10.96
N ASP A 34 2.20 9.09 -11.34
CA ASP A 34 2.06 7.99 -12.31
C ASP A 34 2.07 6.62 -11.63
N GLY A 35 1.77 6.55 -10.34
CA GLY A 35 1.80 5.32 -9.56
C GLY A 35 0.87 4.25 -10.11
N ILE A 36 1.27 2.98 -9.97
CA ILE A 36 0.50 1.83 -10.42
C ILE A 36 0.26 0.89 -9.25
N PHE A 37 -1.00 0.49 -9.08
CA PHE A 37 -1.45 -0.46 -8.08
C PHE A 37 -2.02 -1.69 -8.79
N MET A 38 -1.42 -2.85 -8.53
CA MET A 38 -1.86 -4.13 -9.11
C MET A 38 -2.33 -5.06 -7.99
N PRO A 39 -3.60 -4.92 -7.56
CA PRO A 39 -4.14 -5.78 -6.51
C PRO A 39 -4.43 -7.18 -7.05
N THR A 40 -4.38 -8.17 -6.15
CA THR A 40 -4.74 -9.53 -6.54
C THR A 40 -6.21 -9.60 -6.97
N THR A 41 -6.48 -10.27 -8.08
CA THR A 41 -7.82 -10.55 -8.63
C THR A 41 -8.67 -9.31 -9.00
N LEU A 42 -8.10 -8.10 -8.93
CA LEU A 42 -8.78 -6.86 -9.30
C LEU A 42 -8.04 -6.16 -10.43
N PRO A 43 -8.71 -5.25 -11.15
CA PRO A 43 -8.04 -4.51 -12.22
C PRO A 43 -6.90 -3.63 -11.71
N THR A 44 -5.89 -3.44 -12.55
CA THR A 44 -4.82 -2.48 -12.29
C THR A 44 -5.38 -1.06 -12.27
N ALA A 45 -4.96 -0.26 -11.29
CA ALA A 45 -5.28 1.16 -11.21
C ALA A 45 -4.02 2.00 -11.38
N GLN A 46 -4.12 3.14 -12.04
CA GLN A 46 -2.97 3.97 -12.35
C GLN A 46 -3.29 5.46 -12.26
N GLY A 47 -2.37 6.21 -11.67
CA GLY A 47 -2.42 7.67 -11.69
C GLY A 47 -3.70 8.24 -11.07
N ALA A 48 -4.43 9.03 -11.85
CA ALA A 48 -5.65 9.69 -11.38
C ALA A 48 -6.76 8.70 -10.98
N ASP A 49 -6.68 7.44 -11.39
CA ASP A 49 -7.67 6.42 -11.08
C ASP A 49 -7.44 5.76 -9.70
N LEU A 50 -6.30 6.02 -9.06
CA LEU A 50 -5.94 5.37 -7.79
C LEU A 50 -6.95 5.66 -6.69
N GLU A 51 -7.34 6.90 -6.49
CA GLU A 51 -8.27 7.25 -5.40
C GLU A 51 -9.62 6.56 -5.58
N GLY A 52 -10.15 6.55 -6.81
CA GLY A 52 -11.41 5.86 -7.13
C GLY A 52 -11.32 4.36 -6.89
N ALA A 53 -10.19 3.74 -7.22
CA ALA A 53 -9.97 2.32 -6.99
C ALA A 53 -10.01 1.99 -5.48
N TYR A 54 -9.31 2.77 -4.66
CA TYR A 54 -9.35 2.59 -3.20
C TYR A 54 -10.74 2.87 -2.63
N ARG A 55 -11.44 3.87 -3.17
CA ARG A 55 -12.82 4.16 -2.74
C ARG A 55 -13.73 2.96 -2.97
N GLN A 56 -13.60 2.28 -4.11
CA GLN A 56 -14.37 1.07 -4.39
C GLN A 56 -14.00 -0.06 -3.42
N ILE A 57 -12.71 -0.26 -3.18
CA ILE A 57 -12.25 -1.30 -2.26
C ILE A 57 -12.80 -1.06 -0.86
N PHE A 58 -12.65 0.15 -0.33
CA PHE A 58 -13.10 0.49 1.02
C PHE A 58 -14.62 0.56 1.13
N GLY A 59 -15.32 0.72 0.03
CA GLY A 59 -16.78 0.60 0.00
C GLY A 59 -17.25 -0.84 0.17
N ALA A 60 -16.43 -1.81 -0.23
CA ALA A 60 -16.76 -3.23 -0.16
C ALA A 60 -16.23 -3.92 1.09
N ILE A 61 -15.05 -3.52 1.57
CA ILE A 61 -14.37 -4.19 2.69
C ILE A 61 -13.77 -3.18 3.67
N ARG A 62 -13.65 -3.63 4.91
CA ARG A 62 -12.90 -2.92 5.96
C ARG A 62 -11.71 -3.79 6.35
N LEU A 63 -10.52 -3.19 6.37
CA LEU A 63 -9.28 -3.88 6.68
C LEU A 63 -8.78 -3.52 8.08
N ALA A 64 -8.20 -4.50 8.76
CA ALA A 64 -7.43 -4.31 9.98
C ALA A 64 -6.18 -5.15 9.84
N VAL A 65 -5.11 -4.57 9.27
CA VAL A 65 -3.90 -5.30 8.89
C VAL A 65 -2.65 -4.60 9.44
N SER A 66 -1.60 -5.39 9.63
CA SER A 66 -0.27 -4.91 10.01
C SER A 66 0.75 -5.40 8.98
N PHE A 67 1.64 -4.51 8.57
CA PHE A 67 2.75 -4.84 7.67
C PHE A 67 3.99 -5.19 8.48
N THR A 68 4.68 -6.23 8.02
CA THR A 68 6.05 -6.56 8.46
C THR A 68 6.97 -6.34 7.27
N ILE A 69 8.00 -5.52 7.43
CA ILE A 69 8.98 -5.28 6.38
C ILE A 69 10.07 -6.35 6.49
N ASP A 70 10.13 -7.23 5.50
CA ASP A 70 11.12 -8.30 5.45
C ASP A 70 12.43 -7.82 4.84
N GLU A 71 12.36 -6.91 3.86
CA GLU A 71 13.52 -6.37 3.20
C GLU A 71 13.22 -4.96 2.73
N LEU A 72 14.15 -4.06 2.96
CA LEU A 72 14.08 -2.67 2.50
C LEU A 72 15.46 -2.29 1.98
N GLU A 73 15.54 -1.97 0.68
CA GLU A 73 16.80 -1.65 0.04
C GLU A 73 16.68 -0.33 -0.70
N VAL A 74 17.54 0.62 -0.34
CA VAL A 74 17.69 1.88 -1.08
C VAL A 74 18.74 1.63 -2.15
N THR A 75 18.33 1.60 -3.41
CA THR A 75 19.17 1.20 -4.54
C THR A 75 19.83 2.37 -5.26
N GLY A 76 19.44 3.60 -4.93
CA GLY A 76 19.99 4.82 -5.52
C GLY A 76 19.41 6.04 -4.83
N ASP A 77 19.78 7.23 -5.30
CA ASP A 77 19.31 8.49 -4.72
C ASP A 77 17.78 8.63 -4.75
N LYS A 78 17.15 8.00 -5.74
CA LYS A 78 15.70 8.16 -6.00
C LYS A 78 14.96 6.86 -6.09
N ASP A 79 15.60 5.73 -5.86
CA ASP A 79 14.99 4.42 -6.04
C ASP A 79 15.21 3.52 -4.83
N ALA A 80 14.18 2.76 -4.49
CA ALA A 80 14.22 1.78 -3.43
C ALA A 80 13.13 0.73 -3.68
N TYR A 81 13.22 -0.39 -2.97
CA TYR A 81 12.14 -1.37 -2.94
C TYR A 81 11.94 -1.91 -1.53
N ALA A 82 10.76 -2.43 -1.28
CA ALA A 82 10.46 -3.10 -0.02
C ALA A 82 9.69 -4.39 -0.30
N LEU A 83 10.09 -5.46 0.36
CA LEU A 83 9.33 -6.70 0.41
C LEU A 83 8.68 -6.79 1.79
N THR A 84 7.38 -6.99 1.79
CA THR A 84 6.59 -6.98 3.03
C THR A 84 5.64 -8.16 3.08
N ARG A 85 5.14 -8.42 4.28
CA ARG A 85 4.00 -9.32 4.53
C ARG A 85 2.97 -8.54 5.32
N SER A 86 1.70 -8.81 5.08
CA SER A 86 0.64 -8.25 5.92
C SER A 86 -0.23 -9.37 6.47
N ASN A 87 -0.71 -9.14 7.70
CA ASN A 87 -1.60 -10.08 8.40
C ASN A 87 -2.64 -9.28 9.15
N GLY A 88 -3.83 -9.86 9.27
CA GLY A 88 -4.92 -9.24 9.99
C GLY A 88 -6.25 -9.82 9.58
N THR A 89 -7.25 -8.94 9.45
CA THR A 89 -8.61 -9.34 9.10
C THR A 89 -9.19 -8.44 8.02
N GLN A 90 -10.16 -9.00 7.31
CA GLN A 90 -10.99 -8.31 6.34
C GLN A 90 -12.44 -8.52 6.71
N THR A 91 -13.22 -7.45 6.75
CA THR A 91 -14.66 -7.52 7.02
C THR A 91 -15.41 -7.06 5.78
N LEU A 92 -16.37 -7.88 5.32
CA LEU A 92 -17.25 -7.51 4.21
C LEU A 92 -18.28 -6.52 4.73
N ASN A 93 -18.35 -5.33 4.14
CA ASN A 93 -19.28 -4.28 4.60
C ASN A 93 -20.73 -4.70 4.45
N ALA A 94 -21.07 -5.47 3.40
CA ALA A 94 -22.44 -5.87 3.11
C ALA A 94 -23.00 -6.87 4.13
N SER A 95 -22.16 -7.80 4.64
CA SER A 95 -22.62 -8.89 5.50
C SER A 95 -22.10 -8.79 6.93
N GLY A 96 -21.02 -8.03 7.15
CA GLY A 96 -20.33 -8.01 8.44
C GLY A 96 -19.44 -9.21 8.70
N ASP A 97 -19.31 -10.14 7.74
CA ASP A 97 -18.46 -11.31 7.90
C ASP A 97 -17.00 -10.94 7.92
N THR A 98 -16.27 -11.45 8.90
CA THR A 98 -14.84 -11.19 9.08
C THR A 98 -14.05 -12.47 8.83
N THR A 99 -12.99 -12.35 8.04
CA THR A 99 -12.09 -13.46 7.74
C THR A 99 -10.65 -13.03 7.93
N ALA A 100 -9.76 -14.01 8.07
CA ALA A 100 -8.32 -13.74 8.13
C ALA A 100 -7.85 -13.18 6.78
N GLU A 101 -6.94 -12.22 6.83
CA GLU A 101 -6.37 -11.58 5.65
C GLU A 101 -4.86 -11.61 5.75
N SER A 102 -4.21 -12.24 4.77
CA SER A 102 -2.76 -12.33 4.70
C SER A 102 -2.31 -12.09 3.28
N ASN A 103 -1.24 -11.32 3.11
CA ASN A 103 -0.70 -10.99 1.80
C ASN A 103 0.82 -10.93 1.87
N ARG A 104 1.44 -11.05 0.71
CA ARG A 104 2.84 -10.71 0.50
C ARG A 104 2.89 -9.62 -0.56
N GLU A 105 3.75 -8.62 -0.34
CA GLU A 105 3.75 -7.40 -1.14
C GLU A 105 5.15 -7.07 -1.63
N ILE A 106 5.22 -6.41 -2.80
CA ILE A 106 6.41 -5.71 -3.26
C ILE A 106 6.04 -4.27 -3.57
N PHE A 107 6.82 -3.34 -3.03
CA PHE A 107 6.70 -1.91 -3.31
C PHE A 107 7.96 -1.46 -4.04
N LEU A 108 7.80 -0.86 -5.22
CA LEU A 108 8.87 -0.10 -5.87
C LEU A 108 8.65 1.37 -5.51
N LEU A 109 9.67 1.99 -4.95
CA LEU A 109 9.56 3.30 -4.34
C LEU A 109 10.42 4.30 -5.10
N ARG A 110 9.96 5.54 -5.17
CA ARG A 110 10.67 6.62 -5.84
C ARG A 110 10.69 7.87 -4.97
N ARG A 111 11.83 8.54 -4.92
CA ARG A 111 11.94 9.80 -4.19
C ARG A 111 11.66 10.96 -5.13
N LEU A 112 10.65 11.76 -4.78
CA LEU A 112 10.31 13.00 -5.44
C LEU A 112 10.81 14.18 -4.59
N ASP A 113 10.65 15.40 -5.06
CA ASP A 113 10.98 16.60 -4.27
C ASP A 113 10.18 16.65 -2.97
N THR A 114 8.98 16.08 -2.99
CA THR A 114 8.09 16.04 -1.82
C THR A 114 8.34 14.85 -0.89
N GLY A 115 9.27 13.96 -1.23
CA GLY A 115 9.63 12.80 -0.42
C GLY A 115 9.45 11.48 -1.14
N TRP A 116 9.60 10.39 -0.40
CA TRP A 116 9.44 9.04 -0.95
C TRP A 116 7.97 8.74 -1.19
N LYS A 117 7.68 8.08 -2.33
CA LYS A 117 6.34 7.69 -2.74
C LYS A 117 6.37 6.29 -3.34
N ILE A 118 5.19 5.66 -3.39
CA ILE A 118 5.02 4.36 -4.04
C ILE A 118 4.89 4.59 -5.54
N ALA A 119 5.80 4.02 -6.32
CA ALA A 119 5.76 4.11 -7.79
C ALA A 119 4.99 2.93 -8.38
N ARG A 120 5.24 1.73 -7.86
CA ARG A 120 4.59 0.49 -8.30
C ARG A 120 4.34 -0.37 -7.08
N TYR A 121 3.17 -0.98 -7.01
CA TYR A 121 2.80 -1.84 -5.89
C TYR A 121 1.99 -3.01 -6.40
N MET A 122 2.39 -4.21 -6.02
CA MET A 122 1.68 -5.44 -6.32
C MET A 122 1.64 -6.31 -5.09
N PHE A 123 0.51 -6.99 -4.89
CA PHE A 123 0.43 -7.99 -3.83
C PHE A 123 -0.31 -9.23 -4.31
N ASN A 124 -0.04 -10.34 -3.63
CA ASN A 124 -0.78 -11.58 -3.84
C ASN A 124 -0.94 -12.33 -2.52
N LYS A 125 -1.75 -13.36 -2.55
CA LYS A 125 -1.97 -14.19 -1.37
C LYS A 125 -0.82 -15.17 -1.18
N PRO A 126 -0.43 -15.47 0.07
CA PRO A 126 0.53 -16.54 0.32
C PRO A 126 -0.05 -17.89 -0.11
N ALA A 127 0.84 -18.81 -0.43
CA ALA A 127 0.43 -20.15 -0.81
C ALA A 127 -0.20 -20.91 0.36
#